data_9f8a4d0ec526032910084d325729c0f5
#
_entry.id   9f8a4d0ec526032910084d325729c0f5
#
_cell.length_a   1.000
_cell.length_b   1.000
_cell.length_c   1.000
_cell.angle_alpha   90.00
_cell.angle_beta   90.00
_cell.angle_gamma   90.00
#
_symmetry.space_group_name_H-M   'P 1'
#
loop_
_entity.id
_entity.type
_entity.pdbx_description
1 polymer ?
#
loop_
_entity_poly.entity_id
_entity_poly.type
_entity_poly.pdbx_seq_one_letter_code
_entity_poly.pdbx_strand_id
1 'polypeptide(L)'
;MRSILPLSILFLLFVPFLHAEPEFPLTADSQPLPNVPKGTILKDNYTAKEGSVFPGTQRDYQIYLPAGFDKTRPAAFMVFQDGVIYQAPVVFDNLIAKKDIPPLVGIFIKPGVVPAANDNALPRFNRSYEYDSVTPTYSQFLLDEFLPAIEAKHGLKLSTDPNHAAISGNSSGGICAFMAAWHRPDRFRRVFTGVGTYVGIHGADQLPVLVRKFEPKPLRVFLQSGTGDNNLYCGDWWMANQMMERSLTWAGYDVNHAWGEGGHNAKHASQIFPDVMRWLWRDWQTNIEIKANPKGESKWKGYEVVGDGVWHPLQLPSANDAAALRMHHMAANQNGDVFFAHEFPKPVWRHGPDGHVNSYAPGVRGAHKLWSIACDKSGLPVVCVSGGEGIVRIGEIDNAGVMNRPSRCSEGLMAFGGGDITLLTGMGHKQDDHEPFAEGDHASVMLLDQNRTQQHSIFLPAASIISGICLSPDQTQIYLAQRDNSFITSVLIKTRPTPPDDPFAAGQKDGTEPALAEAQRFGELEGSKPETGGLCVDTNGWLYVATSLGIQVCDQAGRVNFIIPTPKQPYDVCFGGKDLSELFIACGDTIYKRPTKAKGVVSGQQPPIKPAPPKL
;
A
#
# COMPACT_ATOMS: atom_id res chain seq x y z
N MET A 1 87.90 -18.41 -1.35
CA MET A 1 86.91 -19.43 -0.99
C MET A 1 85.68 -18.75 -0.37
N ARG A 2 84.61 -18.55 -1.12
CA ARG A 2 83.34 -18.04 -0.64
C ARG A 2 82.36 -19.19 -0.70
N SER A 3 81.90 -19.64 0.44
CA SER A 3 80.86 -20.70 0.60
C SER A 3 79.47 -20.11 0.30
N ILE A 4 78.77 -20.72 -0.67
CA ILE A 4 77.43 -20.44 -1.02
C ILE A 4 76.53 -21.42 -0.22
N LEU A 5 75.67 -20.91 0.70
CA LEU A 5 74.62 -21.69 1.33
C LEU A 5 73.43 -21.79 0.37
N PRO A 6 72.83 -22.96 0.21
CA PRO A 6 71.56 -23.08 -0.56
C PRO A 6 70.35 -22.59 0.25
N LEU A 7 69.56 -21.69 -0.33
CA LEU A 7 68.29 -21.20 0.17
C LEU A 7 67.20 -22.23 -0.16
N SER A 8 66.81 -23.01 0.82
CA SER A 8 65.64 -23.93 0.69
C SER A 8 64.34 -23.14 0.71
N ILE A 9 63.67 -23.01 -0.43
CA ILE A 9 62.33 -22.44 -0.56
C ILE A 9 61.30 -23.50 -0.12
N LEU A 10 60.68 -23.28 1.03
CA LEU A 10 59.56 -24.08 1.53
C LEU A 10 58.30 -23.66 0.79
N PHE A 11 57.82 -24.46 -0.17
CA PHE A 11 56.53 -24.30 -0.80
C PHE A 11 55.45 -24.75 0.18
N LEU A 12 54.77 -23.82 0.85
CA LEU A 12 53.51 -24.06 1.55
C LEU A 12 52.40 -24.29 0.51
N LEU A 13 52.06 -25.56 0.29
CA LEU A 13 50.85 -25.95 -0.44
C LEU A 13 49.64 -25.47 0.35
N PHE A 14 49.06 -24.35 -0.07
CA PHE A 14 47.69 -23.97 0.34
C PHE A 14 46.73 -24.97 -0.30
N VAL A 15 46.33 -26.00 0.41
CA VAL A 15 45.18 -26.84 0.05
C VAL A 15 43.96 -26.03 0.45
N PRO A 16 43.13 -25.54 -0.49
CA PRO A 16 41.87 -24.96 -0.11
C PRO A 16 41.03 -26.06 0.58
N PHE A 17 40.69 -25.85 1.83
CA PHE A 17 39.67 -26.67 2.49
C PHE A 17 38.38 -26.45 1.70
N LEU A 18 38.07 -27.35 0.78
CA LEU A 18 36.72 -27.53 0.24
C LEU A 18 35.85 -27.93 1.43
N HIS A 19 35.12 -26.96 2.02
CA HIS A 19 34.03 -27.29 2.91
C HIS A 19 33.00 -28.03 2.07
N ALA A 20 32.80 -29.32 2.36
CA ALA A 20 31.71 -30.07 1.76
C ALA A 20 30.41 -29.39 2.18
N GLU A 21 29.49 -29.16 1.21
CA GLU A 21 28.15 -28.67 1.57
C GLU A 21 27.53 -29.59 2.62
N PRO A 22 26.86 -29.03 3.66
CA PRO A 22 26.16 -29.84 4.65
C PRO A 22 25.18 -30.78 3.97
N GLU A 23 25.12 -32.01 4.44
CA GLU A 23 24.14 -33.01 3.95
C GLU A 23 22.78 -32.72 4.59
N PHE A 24 21.74 -32.60 3.74
CA PHE A 24 20.33 -32.46 4.14
C PHE A 24 19.54 -33.67 3.65
N PRO A 25 19.67 -34.83 4.29
CA PRO A 25 18.97 -36.04 3.86
C PRO A 25 17.46 -35.86 4.02
N LEU A 26 16.72 -36.38 3.03
CA LEU A 26 15.25 -36.38 3.10
C LEU A 26 14.75 -37.29 4.23
N THR A 27 13.76 -36.81 4.96
CA THR A 27 13.10 -37.57 6.03
C THR A 27 12.22 -38.70 5.47
N ALA A 28 11.76 -39.60 6.31
CA ALA A 28 10.86 -40.67 5.90
C ALA A 28 9.57 -40.17 5.26
N ASP A 29 9.07 -39.00 5.71
CA ASP A 29 7.86 -38.38 5.16
C ASP A 29 8.05 -37.77 3.77
N SER A 30 9.29 -37.60 3.34
CA SER A 30 9.64 -37.18 1.98
C SER A 30 9.95 -38.36 1.05
N GLN A 31 9.81 -39.58 1.51
CA GLN A 31 10.00 -40.82 0.75
C GLN A 31 8.65 -41.54 0.52
N PRO A 32 8.44 -42.21 -0.62
CA PRO A 32 7.24 -43.00 -0.83
C PRO A 32 7.10 -44.08 0.24
N LEU A 33 6.04 -44.02 1.02
CA LEU A 33 5.76 -45.02 2.06
C LEU A 33 4.89 -46.18 1.52
N PRO A 34 5.13 -47.43 1.96
CA PRO A 34 4.26 -48.56 1.64
C PRO A 34 2.84 -48.30 2.15
N ASN A 35 1.83 -48.76 1.39
CA ASN A 35 0.42 -48.72 1.75
C ASN A 35 -0.17 -47.29 1.92
N VAL A 36 0.55 -46.25 1.55
CA VAL A 36 0.01 -44.89 1.49
C VAL A 36 -0.65 -44.67 0.12
N PRO A 37 -1.95 -44.32 0.06
CA PRO A 37 -2.62 -44.02 -1.20
C PRO A 37 -1.95 -42.85 -1.90
N LYS A 38 -1.65 -43.02 -3.19
CA LYS A 38 -0.99 -41.99 -4.00
C LYS A 38 -2.00 -41.08 -4.68
N GLY A 39 -1.75 -39.78 -4.65
CA GLY A 39 -2.47 -38.79 -5.44
C GLY A 39 -2.16 -38.89 -6.93
N THR A 40 -2.89 -38.16 -7.72
CA THR A 40 -2.75 -38.07 -9.18
C THR A 40 -2.14 -36.71 -9.57
N ILE A 41 -1.22 -36.74 -10.54
CA ILE A 41 -0.63 -35.50 -11.09
C ILE A 41 -1.16 -35.27 -12.50
N LEU A 42 -1.82 -34.12 -12.70
CA LEU A 42 -2.19 -33.60 -14.00
C LEU A 42 -1.08 -32.66 -14.49
N LYS A 43 -0.72 -32.74 -15.76
CA LYS A 43 0.28 -31.84 -16.39
C LYS A 43 -0.36 -31.11 -17.53
N ASP A 44 -0.15 -29.81 -17.60
CA ASP A 44 -0.74 -28.98 -18.65
C ASP A 44 0.05 -27.67 -18.84
N ASN A 45 -0.38 -26.83 -19.76
CA ASN A 45 0.19 -25.52 -20.00
C ASN A 45 -0.89 -24.42 -19.99
N TYR A 46 -0.44 -23.21 -19.72
CA TYR A 46 -1.25 -22.00 -19.76
C TYR A 46 -0.56 -20.98 -20.67
N THR A 47 -1.33 -20.43 -21.60
CA THR A 47 -0.89 -19.33 -22.47
C THR A 47 -1.72 -18.08 -22.14
N ALA A 48 -1.06 -17.02 -21.74
CA ALA A 48 -1.69 -15.74 -21.45
C ALA A 48 -2.14 -15.06 -22.75
N LYS A 49 -3.39 -14.57 -22.75
CA LYS A 49 -4.01 -13.88 -23.89
C LYS A 49 -3.51 -12.44 -23.99
N GLU A 50 -3.83 -11.80 -25.10
CA GLU A 50 -3.74 -10.34 -25.22
C GLU A 50 -4.65 -9.68 -24.17
N GLY A 51 -4.15 -8.62 -23.51
CA GLY A 51 -4.86 -7.97 -22.40
C GLY A 51 -4.69 -8.63 -21.02
N SER A 52 -4.01 -9.79 -20.94
CA SER A 52 -3.65 -10.41 -19.66
C SER A 52 -2.62 -9.57 -18.89
N VAL A 53 -2.50 -9.80 -17.58
CA VAL A 53 -1.47 -9.16 -16.73
C VAL A 53 -0.05 -9.39 -17.26
N PHE A 54 0.23 -10.61 -17.79
CA PHE A 54 1.51 -10.96 -18.42
C PHE A 54 1.28 -11.44 -19.86
N PRO A 55 0.95 -10.57 -20.82
CA PRO A 55 0.51 -10.95 -22.14
C PRO A 55 1.59 -11.72 -22.91
N GLY A 56 1.16 -12.73 -23.68
CA GLY A 56 2.02 -13.56 -24.54
C GLY A 56 2.90 -14.57 -23.81
N THR A 57 2.86 -14.63 -22.49
CA THR A 57 3.62 -15.64 -21.74
C THR A 57 3.00 -17.02 -21.83
N GLN A 58 3.85 -18.03 -21.91
CA GLN A 58 3.52 -19.44 -21.81
C GLN A 58 4.17 -20.01 -20.57
N ARG A 59 3.49 -20.93 -19.88
CA ARG A 59 4.01 -21.61 -18.70
C ARG A 59 3.42 -22.98 -18.51
N ASP A 60 4.26 -23.94 -18.15
CA ASP A 60 3.81 -25.26 -17.73
C ASP A 60 3.32 -25.20 -16.29
N TYR A 61 2.36 -26.04 -15.97
CA TYR A 61 1.93 -26.28 -14.60
C TYR A 61 1.58 -27.73 -14.36
N GLN A 62 1.57 -28.10 -13.09
CA GLN A 62 1.12 -29.41 -12.65
C GLN A 62 0.13 -29.25 -11.51
N ILE A 63 -0.85 -30.14 -11.44
CA ILE A 63 -1.84 -30.16 -10.35
C ILE A 63 -1.77 -31.54 -9.70
N TYR A 64 -1.48 -31.56 -8.41
CA TYR A 64 -1.61 -32.75 -7.58
C TYR A 64 -3.02 -32.81 -6.99
N LEU A 65 -3.69 -33.94 -7.16
CA LEU A 65 -4.98 -34.23 -6.57
C LEU A 65 -4.77 -35.39 -5.56
N PRO A 66 -5.16 -35.23 -4.27
CA PRO A 66 -4.98 -36.30 -3.28
C PRO A 66 -5.82 -37.53 -3.63
N ALA A 67 -5.42 -38.68 -3.12
CA ALA A 67 -6.18 -39.90 -3.30
C ALA A 67 -7.62 -39.74 -2.80
N GLY A 68 -8.60 -40.18 -3.59
CA GLY A 68 -10.03 -40.04 -3.27
C GLY A 68 -10.56 -38.60 -3.38
N PHE A 69 -9.91 -37.75 -4.14
CA PHE A 69 -10.31 -36.36 -4.34
C PHE A 69 -11.73 -36.21 -4.88
N ASP A 70 -12.56 -35.41 -4.18
CA ASP A 70 -13.93 -35.09 -4.58
C ASP A 70 -13.97 -33.72 -5.26
N LYS A 71 -14.11 -33.69 -6.59
CA LYS A 71 -14.20 -32.47 -7.41
C LYS A 71 -15.46 -31.62 -7.12
N THR A 72 -16.47 -32.17 -6.47
CA THR A 72 -17.73 -31.47 -6.21
C THR A 72 -17.64 -30.51 -5.03
N ARG A 73 -16.66 -30.69 -4.16
CA ARG A 73 -16.47 -29.93 -2.91
C ARG A 73 -15.31 -28.93 -3.04
N PRO A 74 -15.41 -27.73 -2.45
CA PRO A 74 -14.28 -26.81 -2.35
C PRO A 74 -13.12 -27.45 -1.58
N ALA A 75 -11.92 -27.42 -2.16
CA ALA A 75 -10.72 -28.03 -1.60
C ALA A 75 -9.75 -26.98 -1.05
N ALA A 76 -9.10 -27.30 0.07
CA ALA A 76 -7.90 -26.60 0.47
C ALA A 76 -6.82 -26.77 -0.61
N PHE A 77 -5.92 -25.81 -0.76
CA PHE A 77 -4.89 -25.85 -1.81
C PHE A 77 -3.59 -25.14 -1.40
N MET A 78 -2.52 -25.50 -2.09
CA MET A 78 -1.23 -24.84 -1.97
C MET A 78 -0.60 -24.61 -3.33
N VAL A 79 -0.19 -23.35 -3.60
CA VAL A 79 0.49 -22.95 -4.82
C VAL A 79 1.99 -22.94 -4.61
N PHE A 80 2.74 -23.50 -5.56
CA PHE A 80 4.20 -23.55 -5.56
C PHE A 80 4.76 -22.85 -6.77
N GLN A 81 5.71 -21.96 -6.55
CA GLN A 81 6.47 -21.32 -7.61
C GLN A 81 7.57 -22.25 -8.13
N ASP A 82 8.00 -22.04 -9.40
CA ASP A 82 9.05 -22.82 -10.08
C ASP A 82 8.72 -24.29 -10.38
N GLY A 83 7.47 -24.72 -10.20
CA GLY A 83 7.03 -26.10 -10.45
C GLY A 83 7.12 -26.99 -9.22
N VAL A 84 7.28 -28.30 -9.42
CA VAL A 84 7.33 -29.26 -8.30
C VAL A 84 8.66 -29.17 -7.57
N ILE A 85 8.62 -28.76 -6.30
CA ILE A 85 9.76 -28.65 -5.39
C ILE A 85 9.47 -29.38 -4.07
N TYR A 86 10.48 -29.56 -3.23
CA TYR A 86 10.42 -30.13 -1.86
C TYR A 86 9.82 -31.55 -1.76
N GLN A 87 9.82 -32.33 -2.84
CA GLN A 87 9.10 -33.63 -2.88
C GLN A 87 7.59 -33.49 -2.52
N ALA A 88 7.00 -32.31 -2.74
CA ALA A 88 5.69 -31.95 -2.22
C ALA A 88 4.58 -33.00 -2.48
N PRO A 89 4.42 -33.62 -3.68
CA PRO A 89 3.41 -34.66 -3.90
C PRO A 89 3.55 -35.86 -2.97
N VAL A 90 4.77 -36.31 -2.73
CA VAL A 90 5.05 -37.46 -1.83
C VAL A 90 4.79 -37.09 -0.38
N VAL A 91 5.22 -35.90 0.03
CA VAL A 91 4.95 -35.36 1.38
C VAL A 91 3.45 -35.24 1.61
N PHE A 92 2.70 -34.76 0.62
CA PHE A 92 1.24 -34.67 0.72
C PHE A 92 0.57 -36.03 0.90
N ASP A 93 0.94 -37.02 0.09
CA ASP A 93 0.43 -38.39 0.24
C ASP A 93 0.61 -38.87 1.67
N ASN A 94 1.83 -38.76 2.20
CA ASN A 94 2.19 -39.27 3.53
C ASN A 94 1.49 -38.50 4.66
N LEU A 95 1.47 -37.17 4.62
CA LEU A 95 0.89 -36.34 5.70
C LEU A 95 -0.64 -36.36 5.69
N ILE A 96 -1.28 -36.46 4.53
CA ILE A 96 -2.74 -36.63 4.41
C ILE A 96 -3.15 -37.98 4.97
N ALA A 97 -2.43 -39.05 4.64
CA ALA A 97 -2.69 -40.39 5.18
C ALA A 97 -2.56 -40.44 6.71
N LYS A 98 -1.61 -39.70 7.28
CA LYS A 98 -1.41 -39.51 8.73
C LYS A 98 -2.43 -38.56 9.38
N LYS A 99 -3.20 -37.83 8.59
CA LYS A 99 -4.10 -36.76 9.05
C LYS A 99 -3.39 -35.57 9.72
N ASP A 100 -2.12 -35.39 9.40
CA ASP A 100 -1.30 -34.27 9.91
C ASP A 100 -1.67 -32.95 9.21
N ILE A 101 -2.17 -33.04 7.97
CA ILE A 101 -2.66 -31.90 7.16
C ILE A 101 -4.02 -32.25 6.53
N PRO A 102 -4.82 -31.27 6.11
CA PRO A 102 -6.06 -31.53 5.37
C PRO A 102 -5.77 -32.18 4.01
N PRO A 103 -6.72 -32.91 3.41
CA PRO A 103 -6.68 -33.18 1.99
C PRO A 103 -6.61 -31.90 1.21
N LEU A 104 -5.55 -31.66 0.41
CA LEU A 104 -5.34 -30.43 -0.32
C LEU A 104 -4.87 -30.68 -1.76
N VAL A 105 -5.19 -29.73 -2.65
CA VAL A 105 -4.72 -29.69 -4.03
C VAL A 105 -3.37 -28.97 -4.08
N GLY A 106 -2.36 -29.60 -4.69
CA GLY A 106 -1.07 -28.94 -4.97
C GLY A 106 -1.10 -28.33 -6.38
N ILE A 107 -0.74 -27.06 -6.51
CA ILE A 107 -0.68 -26.35 -7.79
C ILE A 107 0.76 -25.87 -8.00
N PHE A 108 1.45 -26.44 -8.97
CA PHE A 108 2.87 -26.22 -9.24
C PHE A 108 3.00 -25.45 -10.56
N ILE A 109 3.27 -24.13 -10.48
CA ILE A 109 3.31 -23.25 -11.64
C ILE A 109 4.75 -22.82 -11.94
N LYS A 110 5.15 -22.87 -13.21
CA LYS A 110 6.41 -22.28 -13.67
C LYS A 110 6.24 -20.80 -14.02
N PRO A 111 7.32 -20.00 -13.96
CA PRO A 111 7.28 -18.62 -14.43
C PRO A 111 6.98 -18.52 -15.91
N GLY A 112 6.46 -17.38 -16.35
CA GLY A 112 6.13 -17.15 -17.74
C GLY A 112 7.36 -17.01 -18.63
N VAL A 113 7.24 -17.49 -19.86
CA VAL A 113 8.22 -17.29 -20.92
C VAL A 113 7.48 -16.79 -22.16
N VAL A 114 7.90 -15.66 -22.71
CA VAL A 114 7.43 -15.25 -24.06
C VAL A 114 8.32 -15.95 -25.07
N PRO A 115 7.75 -16.74 -26.01
CA PRO A 115 8.52 -17.44 -27.01
C PRO A 115 9.39 -16.50 -27.84
N ALA A 116 10.52 -17.02 -28.35
CA ALA A 116 11.35 -16.29 -29.27
C ALA A 116 10.58 -15.88 -30.54
N ALA A 117 10.79 -14.65 -31.01
CA ALA A 117 10.11 -14.14 -32.22
C ALA A 117 10.56 -14.86 -33.51
N ASN A 118 11.79 -15.40 -33.50
CA ASN A 118 12.38 -16.18 -34.62
C ASN A 118 13.59 -16.97 -34.12
N ASP A 119 14.21 -17.76 -34.97
CA ASP A 119 15.33 -18.65 -34.63
C ASP A 119 16.61 -17.90 -34.18
N ASN A 120 16.75 -16.61 -34.46
CA ASN A 120 17.88 -15.78 -34.08
C ASN A 120 17.62 -14.98 -32.79
N ALA A 121 16.44 -15.11 -32.17
CA ALA A 121 16.06 -14.40 -30.96
C ALA A 121 16.03 -15.34 -29.75
N LEU A 122 16.30 -14.79 -28.56
CA LEU A 122 16.10 -15.51 -27.31
C LEU A 122 14.64 -15.36 -26.82
N PRO A 123 14.08 -16.36 -26.15
CA PRO A 123 12.84 -16.20 -25.40
C PRO A 123 13.01 -15.14 -24.31
N ARG A 124 11.96 -14.44 -23.95
CA ARG A 124 11.95 -13.54 -22.80
C ARG A 124 11.51 -14.32 -21.56
N PHE A 125 12.44 -14.50 -20.64
CA PHE A 125 12.20 -15.16 -19.36
C PHE A 125 11.66 -14.15 -18.35
N ASN A 126 10.40 -14.32 -17.94
CA ASN A 126 9.75 -13.35 -17.06
C ASN A 126 9.97 -13.60 -15.56
N ARG A 127 10.72 -14.64 -15.17
CA ARG A 127 10.78 -15.07 -13.77
C ARG A 127 11.10 -13.93 -12.79
N SER A 128 12.14 -13.15 -13.03
CA SER A 128 12.49 -12.04 -12.14
C SER A 128 11.46 -10.91 -12.20
N TYR A 129 10.95 -10.59 -13.38
CA TYR A 129 9.92 -9.58 -13.57
C TYR A 129 8.61 -9.93 -12.84
N GLU A 130 8.20 -11.20 -12.89
CA GLU A 130 6.98 -11.69 -12.23
C GLU A 130 7.15 -11.87 -10.72
N TYR A 131 8.30 -12.43 -10.29
CA TYR A 131 8.50 -12.95 -8.95
C TYR A 131 9.16 -11.97 -7.99
N ASP A 132 10.16 -11.21 -8.45
CA ASP A 132 10.92 -10.31 -7.56
C ASP A 132 10.23 -8.96 -7.33
N SER A 133 9.07 -8.72 -7.98
CA SER A 133 8.29 -7.50 -7.83
C SER A 133 7.61 -7.42 -6.46
N VAL A 134 7.69 -6.25 -5.82
CA VAL A 134 6.98 -5.96 -4.56
C VAL A 134 5.56 -5.43 -4.77
N THR A 135 5.03 -5.50 -5.99
CA THR A 135 3.69 -5.03 -6.37
C THR A 135 2.63 -6.14 -6.27
N PRO A 136 1.33 -5.82 -6.31
CA PRO A 136 0.25 -6.81 -6.32
C PRO A 136 0.08 -7.56 -7.65
N THR A 137 0.85 -7.22 -8.69
CA THR A 137 0.65 -7.68 -10.09
C THR A 137 0.63 -9.20 -10.21
N TYR A 138 1.56 -9.91 -9.54
CA TYR A 138 1.55 -11.37 -9.60
C TYR A 138 0.33 -11.99 -8.92
N SER A 139 -0.11 -11.46 -7.79
CA SER A 139 -1.32 -11.94 -7.14
C SER A 139 -2.57 -11.68 -7.98
N GLN A 140 -2.62 -10.58 -8.71
CA GLN A 140 -3.69 -10.29 -9.66
C GLN A 140 -3.72 -11.35 -10.78
N PHE A 141 -2.59 -11.59 -11.45
CA PHE A 141 -2.48 -12.67 -12.45
C PHE A 141 -2.94 -14.03 -11.89
N LEU A 142 -2.44 -14.39 -10.70
CA LEU A 142 -2.73 -15.70 -10.10
C LEU A 142 -4.23 -15.87 -9.80
N LEU A 143 -4.87 -14.85 -9.22
CA LEU A 143 -6.23 -14.93 -8.70
C LEU A 143 -7.31 -14.60 -9.74
N ASP A 144 -7.03 -13.71 -10.67
CA ASP A 144 -8.03 -13.22 -11.62
C ASP A 144 -7.95 -13.93 -12.97
N GLU A 145 -6.81 -14.57 -13.28
CA GLU A 145 -6.60 -15.23 -14.57
C GLU A 145 -6.28 -16.73 -14.42
N PHE A 146 -5.19 -17.07 -13.74
CA PHE A 146 -4.64 -18.43 -13.76
C PHE A 146 -5.49 -19.43 -12.98
N LEU A 147 -5.80 -19.17 -11.69
CA LEU A 147 -6.59 -20.10 -10.88
C LEU A 147 -7.99 -20.33 -11.44
N PRO A 148 -8.77 -19.29 -11.86
CA PRO A 148 -10.05 -19.50 -12.52
C PRO A 148 -9.95 -20.34 -13.81
N ALA A 149 -8.90 -20.13 -14.61
CA ALA A 149 -8.70 -20.90 -15.83
C ALA A 149 -8.47 -22.39 -15.58
N ILE A 150 -7.65 -22.74 -14.58
CA ILE A 150 -7.40 -24.15 -14.23
C ILE A 150 -8.60 -24.80 -13.54
N GLU A 151 -9.35 -24.06 -12.72
CA GLU A 151 -10.61 -24.55 -12.14
C GLU A 151 -11.60 -24.93 -13.23
N ALA A 152 -11.82 -24.03 -14.20
CA ALA A 152 -12.71 -24.28 -15.33
C ALA A 152 -12.23 -25.45 -16.21
N LYS A 153 -10.92 -25.51 -16.53
CA LYS A 153 -10.34 -26.52 -17.42
C LYS A 153 -10.38 -27.93 -16.83
N HIS A 154 -10.11 -28.06 -15.53
CA HIS A 154 -9.99 -29.37 -14.86
C HIS A 154 -11.23 -29.73 -14.02
N GLY A 155 -12.25 -28.89 -13.97
CA GLY A 155 -13.46 -29.08 -13.17
C GLY A 155 -13.15 -29.12 -11.67
N LEU A 156 -12.26 -28.25 -11.21
CA LEU A 156 -11.88 -28.13 -9.82
C LEU A 156 -12.71 -27.06 -9.12
N LYS A 157 -12.82 -27.17 -7.80
CA LYS A 157 -13.34 -26.12 -6.93
C LYS A 157 -12.33 -25.86 -5.83
N LEU A 158 -11.63 -24.74 -5.89
CA LEU A 158 -10.72 -24.29 -4.84
C LEU A 158 -11.48 -23.53 -3.76
N SER A 159 -11.08 -23.70 -2.51
CA SER A 159 -11.72 -22.98 -1.41
C SER A 159 -11.51 -21.47 -1.55
N THR A 160 -12.55 -20.72 -1.24
CA THR A 160 -12.49 -19.25 -1.14
C THR A 160 -12.12 -18.77 0.26
N ASP A 161 -12.11 -19.68 1.25
CA ASP A 161 -11.62 -19.37 2.60
C ASP A 161 -10.09 -19.22 2.57
N PRO A 162 -9.55 -18.03 2.93
CA PRO A 162 -8.11 -17.79 2.89
C PRO A 162 -7.31 -18.69 3.87
N ASN A 163 -7.95 -19.24 4.91
CA ASN A 163 -7.31 -20.20 5.82
C ASN A 163 -7.08 -21.57 5.18
N HIS A 164 -7.77 -21.84 4.07
CA HIS A 164 -7.60 -23.07 3.29
C HIS A 164 -6.63 -22.91 2.12
N ALA A 165 -5.91 -21.81 2.05
CA ALA A 165 -4.98 -21.52 0.97
C ALA A 165 -3.56 -21.23 1.50
N ALA A 166 -2.60 -21.90 0.88
CA ALA A 166 -1.16 -21.69 1.13
C ALA A 166 -0.43 -21.38 -0.17
N ILE A 167 0.74 -20.73 -0.03
CA ILE A 167 1.62 -20.41 -1.15
C ILE A 167 3.08 -20.56 -0.74
N SER A 168 3.93 -21.04 -1.65
CA SER A 168 5.33 -21.31 -1.37
C SER A 168 6.23 -21.11 -2.59
N GLY A 169 7.50 -20.88 -2.32
CA GLY A 169 8.55 -20.86 -3.33
C GLY A 169 9.94 -20.75 -2.74
N ASN A 170 10.92 -20.84 -3.62
CA ASN A 170 12.34 -20.76 -3.28
C ASN A 170 12.98 -19.56 -3.98
N SER A 171 13.89 -18.84 -3.31
CA SER A 171 14.58 -17.68 -3.90
C SER A 171 13.59 -16.59 -4.36
N SER A 172 13.63 -16.19 -5.64
CA SER A 172 12.59 -15.32 -6.24
C SER A 172 11.17 -15.86 -6.05
N GLY A 173 10.98 -17.20 -6.12
CA GLY A 173 9.69 -17.82 -5.80
C GLY A 173 9.26 -17.61 -4.34
N GLY A 174 10.22 -17.52 -3.41
CA GLY A 174 9.96 -17.25 -2.00
C GLY A 174 9.39 -15.85 -1.74
N ILE A 175 10.01 -14.83 -2.30
CA ILE A 175 9.44 -13.47 -2.21
C ILE A 175 8.11 -13.35 -2.95
N CYS A 176 7.99 -13.96 -4.12
CA CYS A 176 6.73 -14.02 -4.88
C CYS A 176 5.58 -14.58 -4.03
N ALA A 177 5.83 -15.70 -3.33
CA ALA A 177 4.86 -16.31 -2.44
C ALA A 177 4.47 -15.38 -1.28
N PHE A 178 5.46 -14.75 -0.65
CA PHE A 178 5.21 -13.79 0.42
C PHE A 178 4.39 -12.59 -0.08
N MET A 179 4.79 -11.97 -1.19
CA MET A 179 4.11 -10.79 -1.74
C MET A 179 2.68 -11.10 -2.19
N ALA A 180 2.43 -12.26 -2.80
CA ALA A 180 1.09 -12.68 -3.18
C ALA A 180 0.16 -12.75 -1.96
N ALA A 181 0.60 -13.37 -0.88
CA ALA A 181 -0.19 -13.44 0.36
C ALA A 181 -0.29 -12.08 1.07
N TRP A 182 0.78 -11.28 1.06
CA TRP A 182 0.83 -9.99 1.72
C TRP A 182 -0.10 -8.96 1.08
N HIS A 183 -0.22 -8.98 -0.26
CA HIS A 183 -1.19 -8.16 -0.99
C HIS A 183 -2.61 -8.73 -0.93
N ARG A 184 -2.77 -10.05 -0.85
CA ARG A 184 -4.08 -10.72 -0.87
C ARG A 184 -4.27 -11.66 0.33
N PRO A 185 -4.24 -11.11 1.60
CA PRO A 185 -4.49 -11.88 2.81
C PRO A 185 -5.94 -12.38 2.92
N ASP A 186 -6.83 -11.85 2.09
CA ASP A 186 -8.19 -12.32 1.86
C ASP A 186 -8.24 -13.63 1.04
N ARG A 187 -7.11 -14.05 0.43
CA ARG A 187 -7.02 -15.25 -0.39
C ARG A 187 -5.96 -16.24 0.09
N PHE A 188 -4.86 -15.78 0.69
CA PHE A 188 -3.77 -16.61 1.19
C PHE A 188 -3.39 -16.19 2.60
N ARG A 189 -3.31 -17.15 3.54
CA ARG A 189 -2.87 -16.87 4.92
C ARG A 189 -1.68 -17.71 5.36
N ARG A 190 -1.23 -18.68 4.56
CA ARG A 190 -0.14 -19.61 4.90
C ARG A 190 0.97 -19.47 3.87
N VAL A 191 2.17 -19.15 4.31
CA VAL A 191 3.32 -18.84 3.44
C VAL A 191 4.55 -19.62 3.88
N PHE A 192 5.21 -20.29 2.93
CA PHE A 192 6.54 -20.84 3.12
C PHE A 192 7.52 -20.23 2.12
N THR A 193 8.64 -19.66 2.60
CA THR A 193 9.71 -19.13 1.77
C THR A 193 11.03 -19.82 2.09
N GLY A 194 11.62 -20.50 1.10
CA GLY A 194 12.97 -21.04 1.18
C GLY A 194 13.96 -20.08 0.54
N VAL A 195 15.06 -19.77 1.21
CA VAL A 195 16.14 -18.84 0.75
C VAL A 195 15.56 -17.60 0.05
N GLY A 196 14.52 -16.98 0.64
CA GLY A 196 13.73 -15.92 0.01
C GLY A 196 14.56 -14.71 -0.43
N THR A 197 14.28 -14.18 -1.62
CA THR A 197 15.00 -13.03 -2.22
C THR A 197 14.53 -11.71 -1.62
N TYR A 198 14.83 -11.47 -0.34
CA TYR A 198 14.51 -10.21 0.36
C TYR A 198 15.63 -9.17 0.24
N VAL A 199 16.31 -9.13 -0.92
CA VAL A 199 17.44 -8.28 -1.26
C VAL A 199 17.12 -7.30 -2.37
N GLY A 200 17.97 -6.34 -2.66
CA GLY A 200 17.76 -5.21 -3.57
C GLY A 200 17.75 -5.54 -5.06
N ILE A 201 16.96 -6.54 -5.51
CA ILE A 201 16.77 -6.82 -6.93
C ILE A 201 15.72 -5.89 -7.53
N HIS A 202 14.50 -5.87 -6.96
CA HIS A 202 13.38 -4.99 -7.38
C HIS A 202 12.72 -4.30 -6.16
N GLY A 203 13.53 -3.86 -5.19
CA GLY A 203 13.07 -3.11 -4.01
C GLY A 203 12.66 -3.98 -2.82
N ALA A 204 12.95 -5.28 -2.83
CA ALA A 204 12.58 -6.20 -1.76
C ALA A 204 13.36 -5.98 -0.45
N ASP A 205 14.50 -5.31 -0.51
CA ASP A 205 15.28 -4.86 0.65
C ASP A 205 14.52 -3.88 1.56
N GLN A 206 13.47 -3.22 1.04
CA GLN A 206 12.57 -2.37 1.82
C GLN A 206 11.54 -3.16 2.64
N LEU A 207 11.25 -4.42 2.31
CA LEU A 207 10.17 -5.20 2.93
C LEU A 207 10.30 -5.34 4.46
N PRO A 208 11.48 -5.55 5.05
CA PRO A 208 11.61 -5.61 6.51
C PRO A 208 11.12 -4.33 7.21
N VAL A 209 11.31 -3.17 6.58
CA VAL A 209 10.83 -1.88 7.09
C VAL A 209 9.33 -1.71 6.83
N LEU A 210 8.86 -2.04 5.63
CA LEU A 210 7.44 -1.96 5.27
C LEU A 210 6.58 -2.86 6.17
N VAL A 211 7.02 -4.09 6.46
CA VAL A 211 6.32 -5.00 7.39
C VAL A 211 6.12 -4.37 8.76
N ARG A 212 7.10 -3.60 9.25
CA ARG A 212 6.98 -2.88 10.53
C ARG A 212 6.04 -1.68 10.46
N LYS A 213 6.00 -1.01 9.32
CA LYS A 213 5.17 0.18 9.12
C LYS A 213 3.71 -0.16 8.83
N PHE A 214 3.45 -1.24 8.11
CA PHE A 214 2.08 -1.66 7.79
C PHE A 214 1.34 -2.25 8.99
N GLU A 215 0.03 -1.99 9.04
CA GLU A 215 -0.86 -2.73 9.92
C GLU A 215 -0.71 -4.23 9.67
N PRO A 216 -0.45 -5.04 10.73
CA PRO A 216 -0.22 -6.46 10.56
C PRO A 216 -1.38 -7.18 9.87
N LYS A 217 -1.05 -8.11 8.99
CA LYS A 217 -2.02 -8.91 8.22
C LYS A 217 -2.12 -10.32 8.80
N PRO A 218 -3.26 -11.01 8.67
CA PRO A 218 -3.47 -12.34 9.23
C PRO A 218 -2.72 -13.42 8.44
N LEU A 219 -1.38 -13.38 8.47
CA LEU A 219 -0.52 -14.33 7.78
C LEU A 219 0.27 -15.17 8.78
N ARG A 220 0.42 -16.45 8.44
CA ARG A 220 1.33 -17.40 9.05
C ARG A 220 2.49 -17.63 8.10
N VAL A 221 3.71 -17.31 8.51
CA VAL A 221 4.89 -17.30 7.64
C VAL A 221 5.99 -18.20 8.19
N PHE A 222 6.47 -19.14 7.38
CA PHE A 222 7.65 -19.94 7.70
C PHE A 222 8.79 -19.54 6.76
N LEU A 223 9.97 -19.23 7.33
CA LEU A 223 11.16 -18.87 6.57
C LEU A 223 12.25 -19.94 6.73
N GLN A 224 12.98 -20.19 5.65
CA GLN A 224 14.17 -21.02 5.69
C GLN A 224 15.32 -20.32 4.95
N SER A 225 16.52 -20.35 5.52
CA SER A 225 17.78 -19.92 4.89
C SER A 225 18.97 -20.58 5.60
N GLY A 226 20.17 -20.29 5.19
CA GLY A 226 21.39 -20.83 5.79
C GLY A 226 22.58 -19.90 5.68
N THR A 227 23.59 -20.11 6.52
CA THR A 227 24.81 -19.29 6.58
C THR A 227 25.64 -19.33 5.30
N GLY A 228 25.45 -20.39 4.46
CA GLY A 228 26.06 -20.52 3.14
C GLY A 228 25.23 -19.92 2.00
N ASP A 229 24.17 -19.17 2.30
CA ASP A 229 23.32 -18.52 1.29
C ASP A 229 24.08 -17.44 0.51
N ASN A 230 23.54 -16.98 -0.60
CA ASN A 230 24.18 -16.00 -1.48
C ASN A 230 24.48 -14.68 -0.76
N ASN A 231 25.69 -14.15 -1.03
CA ASN A 231 26.06 -12.79 -0.71
C ASN A 231 26.59 -12.14 -2.00
N LEU A 232 25.75 -11.32 -2.67
CA LEU A 232 25.98 -10.80 -4.01
C LEU A 232 25.83 -9.27 -4.04
N TYR A 233 25.96 -8.68 -5.24
CA TYR A 233 25.86 -7.23 -5.46
C TYR A 233 24.56 -6.58 -4.97
N CYS A 234 23.48 -7.34 -4.89
CA CYS A 234 22.15 -6.85 -4.45
C CYS A 234 21.87 -7.11 -2.97
N GLY A 235 22.76 -7.79 -2.26
CA GLY A 235 22.68 -8.02 -0.82
C GLY A 235 23.06 -9.43 -0.38
N ASP A 236 22.95 -9.64 0.93
CA ASP A 236 23.20 -10.90 1.62
C ASP A 236 21.87 -11.56 1.96
N TRP A 237 21.56 -12.71 1.33
CA TRP A 237 20.29 -13.43 1.53
C TRP A 237 20.11 -13.95 2.96
N TRP A 238 21.22 -14.42 3.56
CA TRP A 238 21.17 -14.90 4.95
C TRP A 238 20.74 -13.81 5.91
N MET A 239 21.38 -12.65 5.84
CA MET A 239 21.04 -11.49 6.68
C MET A 239 19.65 -10.95 6.36
N ALA A 240 19.25 -10.91 5.09
CA ALA A 240 17.95 -10.41 4.66
C ALA A 240 16.78 -11.29 5.17
N ASN A 241 16.93 -12.61 5.13
CA ASN A 241 15.93 -13.53 5.68
C ASN A 241 15.79 -13.40 7.20
N GLN A 242 16.89 -13.23 7.93
CA GLN A 242 16.86 -12.97 9.37
C GLN A 242 16.20 -11.62 9.70
N MET A 243 16.51 -10.56 8.92
CA MET A 243 15.89 -9.24 9.11
C MET A 243 14.38 -9.32 8.85
N MET A 244 13.96 -10.09 7.85
CA MET A 244 12.56 -10.30 7.54
C MET A 244 11.84 -11.03 8.68
N GLU A 245 12.42 -12.11 9.22
CA GLU A 245 11.87 -12.83 10.39
C GLU A 245 11.71 -11.90 11.60
N ARG A 246 12.76 -11.14 11.94
CA ARG A 246 12.72 -10.19 13.06
C ARG A 246 11.67 -9.11 12.87
N SER A 247 11.40 -8.69 11.65
CA SER A 247 10.38 -7.69 11.34
C SER A 247 8.97 -8.26 11.46
N LEU A 248 8.74 -9.47 10.99
CA LEU A 248 7.48 -10.19 11.16
C LEU A 248 7.18 -10.45 12.65
N THR A 249 8.16 -10.92 13.42
CA THR A 249 8.03 -11.13 14.86
C THR A 249 7.70 -9.81 15.58
N TRP A 250 8.42 -8.72 15.25
CA TRP A 250 8.20 -7.41 15.83
C TRP A 250 6.78 -6.88 15.56
N ALA A 251 6.28 -7.12 14.35
CA ALA A 251 4.93 -6.69 13.95
C ALA A 251 3.82 -7.60 14.51
N GLY A 252 4.16 -8.75 15.12
CA GLY A 252 3.21 -9.68 15.75
C GLY A 252 2.61 -10.72 14.81
N TYR A 253 3.28 -11.02 13.70
CA TYR A 253 2.86 -12.12 12.82
C TYR A 253 3.08 -13.49 13.47
N ASP A 254 2.30 -14.46 13.06
CA ASP A 254 2.52 -15.87 13.37
C ASP A 254 3.67 -16.39 12.48
N VAL A 255 4.90 -16.36 13.00
CA VAL A 255 6.12 -16.64 12.26
C VAL A 255 6.95 -17.73 12.90
N ASN A 256 7.60 -18.57 12.08
CA ASN A 256 8.60 -19.54 12.48
C ASN A 256 9.69 -19.62 11.42
N HIS A 257 10.82 -20.21 11.75
CA HIS A 257 11.94 -20.35 10.84
C HIS A 257 12.75 -21.62 11.06
N ALA A 258 13.52 -22.01 10.06
CA ALA A 258 14.57 -23.00 10.16
C ALA A 258 15.86 -22.43 9.56
N TRP A 259 16.82 -22.18 10.42
CA TRP A 259 18.16 -21.70 10.03
C TRP A 259 19.13 -22.88 9.98
N GLY A 260 20.02 -22.90 9.00
CA GLY A 260 21.01 -23.96 8.83
C GLY A 260 22.34 -23.41 8.25
N GLU A 261 23.18 -24.33 7.78
CA GLU A 261 24.47 -24.01 7.14
C GLU A 261 24.41 -24.14 5.61
N GLY A 262 23.23 -24.47 5.04
CA GLY A 262 23.04 -24.69 3.61
C GLY A 262 23.22 -23.43 2.76
N GLY A 263 23.56 -23.66 1.48
CA GLY A 263 23.67 -22.61 0.46
C GLY A 263 22.34 -22.29 -0.21
N HIS A 264 22.41 -21.49 -1.29
CA HIS A 264 21.24 -21.00 -2.05
C HIS A 264 20.59 -22.12 -2.92
N ASN A 265 19.98 -23.08 -2.29
CA ASN A 265 19.31 -24.20 -2.96
C ASN A 265 18.14 -24.74 -2.12
N ALA A 266 17.39 -25.70 -2.67
CA ALA A 266 16.21 -26.28 -2.00
C ALA A 266 16.52 -27.48 -1.10
N LYS A 267 17.77 -27.90 -0.87
CA LYS A 267 18.11 -29.14 -0.15
C LYS A 267 17.60 -29.11 1.30
N HIS A 268 18.00 -28.09 2.07
CA HIS A 268 17.57 -27.93 3.44
C HIS A 268 16.04 -27.72 3.54
N ALA A 269 15.48 -26.88 2.67
CA ALA A 269 14.04 -26.68 2.60
C ALA A 269 13.28 -28.01 2.34
N SER A 270 13.81 -28.88 1.46
CA SER A 270 13.22 -30.21 1.17
C SER A 270 13.29 -31.16 2.37
N GLN A 271 14.39 -31.13 3.14
CA GLN A 271 14.53 -31.94 4.34
C GLN A 271 13.47 -31.60 5.38
N ILE A 272 13.25 -30.32 5.63
CA ILE A 272 12.35 -29.82 6.68
C ILE A 272 10.88 -29.71 6.22
N PHE A 273 10.59 -29.85 4.92
CA PHE A 273 9.28 -29.56 4.36
C PHE A 273 8.11 -30.29 5.03
N PRO A 274 8.21 -31.56 5.43
CA PRO A 274 7.14 -32.21 6.19
C PRO A 274 6.78 -31.48 7.48
N ASP A 275 7.76 -30.97 8.23
CA ASP A 275 7.54 -30.27 9.49
C ASP A 275 7.03 -28.84 9.23
N VAL A 276 7.48 -28.20 8.14
CA VAL A 276 6.91 -26.93 7.65
C VAL A 276 5.42 -27.11 7.37
N MET A 277 5.03 -28.16 6.69
CA MET A 277 3.62 -28.44 6.38
C MET A 277 2.79 -28.66 7.64
N ARG A 278 3.27 -29.45 8.62
CA ARG A 278 2.60 -29.61 9.92
C ARG A 278 2.42 -28.27 10.62
N TRP A 279 3.46 -27.44 10.62
CA TRP A 279 3.41 -26.12 11.27
C TRP A 279 2.47 -25.16 10.55
N LEU A 280 2.52 -25.10 9.22
CA LEU A 280 1.65 -24.23 8.43
C LEU A 280 0.17 -24.60 8.58
N TRP A 281 -0.15 -25.89 8.58
CA TRP A 281 -1.52 -26.40 8.61
C TRP A 281 -2.02 -26.78 10.01
N ARG A 282 -1.22 -26.54 11.07
CA ARG A 282 -1.72 -26.70 12.43
C ARG A 282 -2.99 -25.89 12.62
N ASP A 283 -3.97 -26.42 13.31
CA ASP A 283 -5.24 -25.73 13.60
C ASP A 283 -5.93 -25.17 12.34
N TRP A 284 -5.84 -25.88 11.23
CA TRP A 284 -6.33 -25.41 9.93
C TRP A 284 -7.84 -25.14 9.89
N GLN A 285 -8.61 -25.66 10.85
CA GLN A 285 -10.04 -25.38 11.03
C GLN A 285 -10.31 -24.04 11.72
N THR A 286 -9.28 -23.37 12.25
CA THR A 286 -9.41 -22.10 12.94
C THR A 286 -8.82 -20.96 12.12
N ASN A 287 -9.31 -19.74 12.35
CA ASN A 287 -8.76 -18.56 11.71
C ASN A 287 -7.37 -18.24 12.25
N ILE A 288 -6.47 -17.85 11.34
CA ILE A 288 -5.19 -17.24 11.68
C ILE A 288 -5.49 -15.79 12.05
N GLU A 289 -5.07 -15.39 13.24
CA GLU A 289 -5.27 -14.03 13.77
C GLU A 289 -3.92 -13.38 14.06
N ILE A 290 -3.85 -12.08 13.83
CA ILE A 290 -2.74 -11.26 14.30
C ILE A 290 -3.01 -10.93 15.77
N LYS A 291 -2.02 -11.13 16.60
CA LYS A 291 -2.10 -10.79 18.00
C LYS A 291 -1.98 -9.28 18.16
N ALA A 292 -3.13 -8.66 18.45
CA ALA A 292 -3.23 -7.22 18.56
C ALA A 292 -2.46 -6.66 19.77
N ASN A 293 -2.11 -5.40 19.69
CA ASN A 293 -1.34 -4.66 20.70
C ASN A 293 -1.90 -4.66 22.13
N PRO A 294 -3.20 -4.82 22.43
CA PRO A 294 -3.66 -4.88 23.82
C PRO A 294 -2.94 -5.91 24.69
N LYS A 295 -2.35 -6.95 24.09
CA LYS A 295 -1.54 -7.97 24.77
C LYS A 295 -0.03 -7.70 24.69
N GLY A 296 0.41 -6.59 24.08
CA GLY A 296 1.82 -6.23 23.93
C GLY A 296 2.62 -7.08 22.95
N GLU A 297 1.99 -7.88 22.11
CA GLU A 297 2.65 -8.79 21.18
C GLU A 297 3.01 -8.14 19.83
N SER A 298 2.19 -7.20 19.34
CA SER A 298 2.51 -6.37 18.18
C SER A 298 3.00 -5.00 18.60
N LYS A 299 4.08 -4.55 17.99
CA LYS A 299 4.68 -3.22 18.21
C LYS A 299 4.33 -2.21 17.13
N TRP A 300 3.36 -2.53 16.27
CA TRP A 300 2.91 -1.61 15.23
C TRP A 300 2.40 -0.30 15.85
N LYS A 301 3.03 0.82 15.45
CA LYS A 301 2.77 2.15 16.04
C LYS A 301 1.32 2.61 15.89
N GLY A 302 0.66 2.17 14.83
CA GLY A 302 -0.74 2.52 14.58
C GLY A 302 -1.69 2.10 15.71
N TYR A 303 -1.42 1.01 16.46
CA TYR A 303 -2.27 0.62 17.60
C TYR A 303 -2.28 1.65 18.73
N GLU A 304 -1.19 2.40 18.90
CA GLU A 304 -1.13 3.49 19.87
C GLU A 304 -1.90 4.71 19.39
N VAL A 305 -1.75 5.07 18.11
CA VAL A 305 -2.23 6.33 17.54
C VAL A 305 -3.68 6.22 17.03
N VAL A 306 -3.99 5.19 16.21
CA VAL A 306 -5.31 5.04 15.59
C VAL A 306 -6.13 3.87 16.14
N GLY A 307 -5.51 2.94 16.87
CA GLY A 307 -6.19 1.75 17.39
C GLY A 307 -6.35 0.64 16.36
N ASP A 308 -7.27 -0.29 16.64
CA ASP A 308 -7.52 -1.54 15.91
C ASP A 308 -8.85 -1.53 15.11
N GLY A 309 -9.38 -0.35 14.84
CA GLY A 309 -10.60 -0.19 14.04
C GLY A 309 -10.48 -0.82 12.65
N VAL A 310 -11.60 -1.19 12.05
CA VAL A 310 -11.66 -1.74 10.69
C VAL A 310 -12.43 -0.80 9.75
N TRP A 311 -12.16 -0.91 8.46
CA TRP A 311 -12.87 -0.12 7.45
C TRP A 311 -14.27 -0.68 7.18
N HIS A 312 -15.26 0.20 7.21
CA HIS A 312 -16.66 -0.09 6.87
C HIS A 312 -17.07 0.75 5.67
N PRO A 313 -17.62 0.15 4.60
CA PRO A 313 -18.15 0.91 3.48
C PRO A 313 -19.42 1.68 3.90
N LEU A 314 -19.58 2.90 3.39
CA LEU A 314 -20.83 3.64 3.50
C LEU A 314 -21.82 3.19 2.43
N GLN A 315 -23.07 3.02 2.82
CA GLN A 315 -24.17 2.78 1.88
C GLN A 315 -24.69 4.12 1.37
N LEU A 316 -24.59 4.37 0.07
CA LEU A 316 -25.13 5.56 -0.58
C LEU A 316 -26.58 5.32 -0.99
N PRO A 317 -27.48 6.32 -0.82
CA PRO A 317 -28.94 6.13 -1.03
C PRO A 317 -29.39 5.86 -2.46
N SER A 318 -28.56 5.95 -3.49
CA SER A 318 -28.95 5.61 -4.86
C SER A 318 -27.79 5.04 -5.66
N ALA A 319 -27.90 3.75 -5.99
CA ALA A 319 -26.91 3.01 -6.76
C ALA A 319 -27.15 3.02 -8.29
N ASN A 320 -28.14 3.76 -8.80
CA ASN A 320 -28.53 3.66 -10.21
C ASN A 320 -27.54 4.29 -11.22
N ASP A 321 -26.49 4.97 -10.73
CA ASP A 321 -25.43 5.57 -11.55
C ASP A 321 -24.01 5.11 -11.16
N ALA A 322 -23.88 3.99 -10.49
CA ALA A 322 -22.62 3.52 -9.87
C ALA A 322 -21.47 3.17 -10.85
N ALA A 323 -21.71 3.16 -12.16
CA ALA A 323 -20.79 2.55 -13.12
C ALA A 323 -19.57 3.43 -13.52
N ALA A 324 -19.46 4.69 -13.11
CA ALA A 324 -18.38 5.57 -13.57
C ALA A 324 -17.96 6.70 -12.61
N LEU A 325 -18.32 6.68 -11.35
CA LEU A 325 -18.20 7.86 -10.51
C LEU A 325 -17.07 7.72 -9.51
N ARG A 326 -15.95 8.39 -9.78
CA ARG A 326 -14.87 8.54 -8.82
C ARG A 326 -15.20 9.65 -7.82
N MET A 327 -15.25 9.32 -6.53
CA MET A 327 -15.31 10.31 -5.45
C MET A 327 -13.90 10.78 -5.18
N HIS A 328 -13.67 12.09 -5.35
CA HIS A 328 -12.34 12.65 -5.29
C HIS A 328 -12.14 13.63 -4.13
N HIS A 329 -13.23 14.20 -3.59
CA HIS A 329 -13.12 15.33 -2.68
C HIS A 329 -14.00 15.14 -1.47
N MET A 330 -13.40 15.28 -0.29
CA MET A 330 -14.07 15.21 0.99
C MET A 330 -13.67 16.39 1.88
N ALA A 331 -14.60 16.85 2.70
CA ALA A 331 -14.33 17.83 3.75
C ALA A 331 -15.19 17.54 4.97
N ALA A 332 -14.67 17.81 6.15
CA ALA A 332 -15.43 17.72 7.38
C ALA A 332 -15.59 19.07 8.06
N ASN A 333 -16.65 19.24 8.87
CA ASN A 333 -16.81 20.36 9.76
C ASN A 333 -16.59 19.94 11.23
N GLN A 334 -16.52 20.93 12.13
CA GLN A 334 -16.32 20.68 13.56
C GLN A 334 -17.46 19.88 14.24
N ASN A 335 -18.65 19.84 13.61
CA ASN A 335 -19.78 19.05 14.11
C ASN A 335 -19.64 17.56 13.76
N GLY A 336 -18.63 17.19 12.97
CA GLY A 336 -18.39 15.83 12.51
C GLY A 336 -19.13 15.44 11.24
N ASP A 337 -19.82 16.38 10.59
CA ASP A 337 -20.37 16.13 9.25
C ASP A 337 -19.24 15.94 8.25
N VAL A 338 -19.39 14.97 7.37
CA VAL A 338 -18.46 14.75 6.24
C VAL A 338 -19.22 14.99 4.94
N PHE A 339 -18.78 15.99 4.19
CA PHE A 339 -19.27 16.28 2.85
C PHE A 339 -18.39 15.61 1.82
N PHE A 340 -18.98 14.98 0.82
CA PHE A 340 -18.24 14.36 -0.26
C PHE A 340 -18.97 14.50 -1.59
N ALA A 341 -18.19 14.59 -2.64
CA ALA A 341 -18.70 14.88 -3.97
C ALA A 341 -17.87 14.20 -5.06
N HIS A 342 -18.51 14.03 -6.21
CA HIS A 342 -17.89 13.59 -7.46
C HIS A 342 -17.21 14.76 -8.18
N GLU A 343 -16.32 14.45 -9.10
CA GLU A 343 -15.67 15.44 -9.98
C GLU A 343 -16.65 16.21 -10.86
N PHE A 344 -17.82 15.65 -11.19
CA PHE A 344 -18.85 16.24 -12.04
C PHE A 344 -20.04 16.80 -11.22
N PRO A 345 -20.91 17.66 -11.81
CA PRO A 345 -22.02 18.30 -11.12
C PRO A 345 -23.11 17.27 -10.75
N LYS A 346 -22.80 16.42 -9.82
CA LYS A 346 -23.65 15.40 -9.20
C LYS A 346 -23.96 15.80 -7.77
N PRO A 347 -24.86 15.08 -7.07
CA PRO A 347 -25.17 15.43 -5.70
C PRO A 347 -23.94 15.53 -4.81
N VAL A 348 -23.93 16.54 -3.97
CA VAL A 348 -23.05 16.62 -2.81
C VAL A 348 -23.75 15.88 -1.68
N TRP A 349 -23.06 14.90 -1.12
CA TRP A 349 -23.56 14.08 -0.04
C TRP A 349 -23.04 14.58 1.30
N ARG A 350 -23.81 14.33 2.37
CA ARG A 350 -23.40 14.58 3.75
C ARG A 350 -23.61 13.31 4.57
N HIS A 351 -22.57 12.85 5.23
CA HIS A 351 -22.64 11.88 6.31
C HIS A 351 -22.68 12.64 7.64
N GLY A 352 -23.77 12.53 8.37
CA GLY A 352 -23.90 13.16 9.68
C GLY A 352 -23.28 12.34 10.80
N PRO A 353 -23.01 12.96 11.98
CA PRO A 353 -22.51 12.25 13.16
C PRO A 353 -23.53 11.24 13.73
N ASP A 354 -24.78 11.27 13.28
CA ASP A 354 -25.83 10.28 13.53
C ASP A 354 -25.67 8.98 12.71
N GLY A 355 -24.68 8.94 11.81
CA GLY A 355 -24.36 7.81 10.94
C GLY A 355 -25.17 7.75 9.65
N HIS A 356 -26.07 8.70 9.40
CA HIS A 356 -26.88 8.73 8.19
C HIS A 356 -26.21 9.48 7.04
N VAL A 357 -26.37 8.93 5.83
CA VAL A 357 -25.93 9.59 4.59
C VAL A 357 -27.15 10.19 3.90
N ASN A 358 -27.10 11.48 3.65
CA ASN A 358 -28.16 12.24 3.01
C ASN A 358 -27.61 13.07 1.84
N SER A 359 -28.44 13.34 0.83
CA SER A 359 -28.12 14.34 -0.19
C SER A 359 -28.15 15.72 0.48
N TYR A 360 -27.01 16.42 0.46
CA TYR A 360 -26.91 17.80 0.93
C TYR A 360 -27.43 18.76 -0.14
N ALA A 361 -26.92 18.59 -1.37
CA ALA A 361 -27.36 19.39 -2.52
C ALA A 361 -27.47 18.49 -3.77
N PRO A 362 -28.40 18.77 -4.70
CA PRO A 362 -28.59 17.95 -5.91
C PRO A 362 -27.42 18.06 -6.91
N GLY A 363 -26.49 18.98 -6.67
CA GLY A 363 -25.33 19.33 -7.46
C GLY A 363 -25.05 20.82 -7.34
N VAL A 364 -24.02 21.31 -8.00
CA VAL A 364 -23.70 22.74 -8.02
C VAL A 364 -24.22 23.34 -9.33
N ARG A 365 -25.16 24.28 -9.24
CA ARG A 365 -25.79 24.87 -10.41
C ARG A 365 -24.79 25.62 -11.30
N GLY A 366 -24.79 25.30 -12.59
CA GLY A 366 -23.91 25.91 -13.59
C GLY A 366 -22.44 25.46 -13.51
N ALA A 367 -22.13 24.44 -12.68
CA ALA A 367 -20.82 23.83 -12.66
C ALA A 367 -20.71 22.74 -13.73
N HIS A 368 -19.55 22.64 -14.36
CA HIS A 368 -19.17 21.56 -15.25
C HIS A 368 -18.20 20.59 -14.58
N LYS A 369 -17.31 21.09 -13.72
CA LYS A 369 -16.33 20.31 -12.96
C LYS A 369 -16.20 20.86 -11.56
N LEU A 370 -16.06 19.99 -10.57
CA LEU A 370 -15.76 20.31 -9.20
C LEU A 370 -14.28 19.99 -8.94
N TRP A 371 -13.53 21.00 -8.51
CA TRP A 371 -12.10 20.91 -8.24
C TRP A 371 -11.80 20.59 -6.78
N SER A 372 -12.60 21.12 -5.86
CA SER A 372 -12.46 20.82 -4.43
C SER A 372 -13.71 21.19 -3.64
N ILE A 373 -13.80 20.61 -2.44
CA ILE A 373 -14.75 20.97 -1.39
C ILE A 373 -13.97 21.18 -0.09
N ALA A 374 -14.34 22.19 0.67
CA ALA A 374 -13.82 22.47 2.01
C ALA A 374 -14.95 23.02 2.86
N CYS A 375 -14.78 23.08 4.18
CA CYS A 375 -15.76 23.72 5.07
C CYS A 375 -15.19 25.04 5.59
N ASP A 376 -15.97 26.11 5.51
CA ASP A 376 -15.62 27.41 6.03
C ASP A 376 -15.70 27.48 7.56
N LYS A 377 -15.45 28.66 8.14
CA LYS A 377 -15.51 28.91 9.58
C LYS A 377 -16.89 28.67 10.21
N SER A 378 -17.96 28.72 9.43
CA SER A 378 -19.33 28.43 9.88
C SER A 378 -19.68 26.94 9.77
N GLY A 379 -18.80 26.13 9.19
CA GLY A 379 -19.01 24.70 8.95
C GLY A 379 -19.82 24.41 7.70
N LEU A 380 -20.07 25.40 6.84
CA LEU A 380 -20.75 25.22 5.58
C LEU A 380 -19.76 24.79 4.47
N PRO A 381 -20.21 23.93 3.54
CA PRO A 381 -19.36 23.53 2.43
C PRO A 381 -19.14 24.66 1.43
N VAL A 382 -17.88 24.90 1.11
CA VAL A 382 -17.39 25.79 0.07
C VAL A 382 -16.82 24.96 -1.05
N VAL A 383 -17.15 25.27 -2.28
CA VAL A 383 -16.70 24.52 -3.46
C VAL A 383 -15.88 25.40 -4.41
N CYS A 384 -14.90 24.80 -5.05
CA CYS A 384 -14.21 25.36 -6.21
C CYS A 384 -14.69 24.61 -7.46
N VAL A 385 -15.28 25.32 -8.42
CA VAL A 385 -15.90 24.72 -9.60
C VAL A 385 -15.55 25.51 -10.85
N SER A 386 -15.44 24.82 -12.00
CA SER A 386 -15.47 25.46 -13.32
C SER A 386 -16.87 25.41 -13.90
N GLY A 387 -17.32 26.52 -14.52
CA GLY A 387 -18.56 26.62 -15.27
C GLY A 387 -18.36 26.57 -16.79
N GLY A 388 -19.43 26.76 -17.55
CA GLY A 388 -19.34 27.06 -18.98
C GLY A 388 -18.44 28.28 -19.22
N GLU A 389 -17.70 28.31 -20.33
CA GLU A 389 -16.70 29.34 -20.65
C GLU A 389 -15.37 29.27 -19.88
N GLY A 390 -15.08 28.17 -19.15
CA GLY A 390 -13.82 27.98 -18.43
C GLY A 390 -13.63 28.89 -17.21
N ILE A 391 -14.69 29.57 -16.75
CA ILE A 391 -14.61 30.45 -15.57
C ILE A 391 -14.62 29.60 -14.31
N VAL A 392 -13.56 29.68 -13.51
CA VAL A 392 -13.45 29.03 -12.21
C VAL A 392 -13.98 29.95 -11.12
N ARG A 393 -14.79 29.40 -10.22
CA ARG A 393 -15.42 30.12 -9.11
C ARG A 393 -15.29 29.34 -7.81
N ILE A 394 -15.12 30.08 -6.72
CA ILE A 394 -15.18 29.61 -5.35
C ILE A 394 -16.39 30.22 -4.65
N GLY A 395 -17.16 29.44 -3.91
CA GLY A 395 -18.33 29.95 -3.17
C GLY A 395 -18.93 28.92 -2.25
N GLU A 396 -19.65 29.38 -1.23
CA GLU A 396 -20.48 28.54 -0.38
C GLU A 396 -21.64 27.98 -1.20
N ILE A 397 -22.02 26.73 -0.95
CA ILE A 397 -23.22 26.13 -1.57
C ILE A 397 -24.30 25.90 -0.51
N ASP A 398 -25.54 26.18 -0.87
CA ASP A 398 -26.71 25.83 -0.07
C ASP A 398 -27.24 24.42 -0.45
N ASN A 399 -28.26 23.97 0.28
CA ASN A 399 -28.90 22.69 0.04
C ASN A 399 -29.69 22.59 -1.29
N ALA A 400 -29.88 23.69 -1.99
CA ALA A 400 -30.43 23.74 -3.34
C ALA A 400 -29.35 23.74 -4.44
N GLY A 401 -28.07 23.66 -4.08
CA GLY A 401 -26.93 23.70 -4.98
C GLY A 401 -26.65 25.09 -5.56
N VAL A 402 -27.18 26.13 -4.96
CA VAL A 402 -26.91 27.51 -5.38
C VAL A 402 -25.62 27.99 -4.71
N MET A 403 -24.72 28.53 -5.51
CA MET A 403 -23.47 29.11 -5.00
C MET A 403 -23.72 30.53 -4.51
N ASN A 404 -23.47 30.76 -3.23
CA ASN A 404 -23.53 32.07 -2.59
C ASN A 404 -22.15 32.73 -2.59
N ARG A 405 -22.13 34.07 -2.73
CA ARG A 405 -20.91 34.87 -2.75
C ARG A 405 -19.81 34.32 -3.69
N PRO A 406 -20.11 34.04 -4.96
CA PRO A 406 -19.14 33.52 -5.88
C PRO A 406 -18.02 34.55 -6.16
N SER A 407 -16.76 34.11 -6.04
CA SER A 407 -15.59 34.88 -6.43
C SER A 407 -14.85 34.11 -7.54
N ARG A 408 -14.25 34.85 -8.50
CA ARG A 408 -13.38 34.23 -9.51
C ARG A 408 -12.06 33.79 -8.85
N CYS A 409 -11.57 32.64 -9.22
CA CYS A 409 -10.29 32.14 -8.75
C CYS A 409 -9.62 31.29 -9.82
N SER A 410 -8.41 30.82 -9.56
CA SER A 410 -7.77 29.75 -10.32
C SER A 410 -8.32 28.37 -9.88
N GLU A 411 -8.15 27.38 -10.73
CA GLU A 411 -8.48 25.99 -10.42
C GLU A 411 -7.57 25.48 -9.31
N GLY A 412 -8.14 24.83 -8.29
CA GLY A 412 -7.30 24.27 -7.24
C GLY A 412 -8.03 23.77 -6.00
N LEU A 413 -7.25 23.34 -5.04
CA LEU A 413 -7.69 22.87 -3.73
C LEU A 413 -7.73 24.01 -2.73
N MET A 414 -8.60 23.88 -1.72
CA MET A 414 -8.82 24.88 -0.69
C MET A 414 -8.56 24.34 0.70
N ALA A 415 -8.05 25.21 1.58
CA ALA A 415 -8.04 25.00 3.02
C ALA A 415 -8.35 26.32 3.74
N PHE A 416 -9.05 26.23 4.87
CA PHE A 416 -9.40 27.39 5.69
C PHE A 416 -8.61 27.39 6.99
N GLY A 417 -8.07 28.56 7.37
CA GLY A 417 -7.38 28.81 8.62
C GLY A 417 -8.15 29.76 9.53
N GLY A 418 -7.67 29.99 10.73
CA GLY A 418 -8.18 31.00 11.65
C GLY A 418 -7.90 32.42 11.13
N GLY A 419 -8.67 33.42 11.61
CA GLY A 419 -8.49 34.80 11.20
C GLY A 419 -8.94 35.11 9.78
N ASP A 420 -9.92 34.35 9.25
CA ASP A 420 -10.48 34.52 7.90
C ASP A 420 -9.50 34.25 6.75
N ILE A 421 -8.46 33.47 6.99
CA ILE A 421 -7.48 33.08 5.97
C ILE A 421 -8.04 31.96 5.11
N THR A 422 -8.07 32.15 3.80
CA THR A 422 -8.35 31.11 2.81
C THR A 422 -7.07 30.82 2.02
N LEU A 423 -6.70 29.56 1.95
CA LEU A 423 -5.61 29.07 1.10
C LEU A 423 -6.20 28.44 -0.15
N LEU A 424 -5.67 28.82 -1.30
CA LEU A 424 -6.05 28.28 -2.58
C LEU A 424 -4.78 27.85 -3.33
N THR A 425 -4.80 26.67 -3.91
CA THR A 425 -3.74 26.27 -4.83
C THR A 425 -4.11 26.68 -6.25
N GLY A 426 -3.15 27.19 -7.01
CA GLY A 426 -3.30 27.42 -8.44
C GLY A 426 -2.63 26.31 -9.22
N MET A 427 -3.26 25.84 -10.31
CA MET A 427 -2.61 25.02 -11.31
C MET A 427 -2.17 25.91 -12.47
N GLY A 428 -0.93 25.76 -12.96
CA GLY A 428 -0.52 26.29 -14.24
C GLY A 428 -1.42 25.77 -15.37
N HIS A 429 -1.70 26.58 -16.36
CA HIS A 429 -2.58 26.21 -17.47
C HIS A 429 -2.08 24.95 -18.20
N LYS A 430 -2.83 23.85 -18.11
CA LYS A 430 -2.84 22.79 -19.13
C LYS A 430 -4.01 23.02 -20.06
N GLN A 431 -3.76 23.05 -21.35
CA GLN A 431 -4.82 23.06 -22.36
C GLN A 431 -5.45 21.68 -22.56
N ASP A 432 -4.75 20.60 -22.20
CA ASP A 432 -5.24 19.21 -22.27
C ASP A 432 -4.63 18.33 -21.16
N ASP A 433 -5.42 17.45 -20.58
CA ASP A 433 -5.03 16.52 -19.50
C ASP A 433 -3.95 15.48 -19.92
N HIS A 434 -3.56 15.43 -21.19
CA HIS A 434 -2.61 14.50 -21.78
C HIS A 434 -1.27 15.10 -22.19
N GLU A 435 -1.11 16.43 -22.11
CA GLU A 435 0.16 17.06 -22.44
C GLU A 435 1.02 17.28 -21.18
N PRO A 436 2.36 17.13 -21.27
CA PRO A 436 3.26 17.51 -20.18
C PRO A 436 3.15 19.03 -19.95
N PHE A 437 3.37 19.47 -18.70
CA PHE A 437 3.45 20.88 -18.37
C PHE A 437 4.45 21.59 -19.28
N ALA A 438 4.06 22.73 -19.87
CA ALA A 438 4.98 23.53 -20.63
C ALA A 438 6.07 24.11 -19.71
N GLU A 439 7.24 24.40 -20.28
CA GLU A 439 8.34 25.05 -19.54
C GLU A 439 7.85 26.45 -19.11
N GLY A 440 7.58 26.61 -17.79
CA GLY A 440 6.98 27.83 -17.21
C GLY A 440 5.66 27.62 -16.45
N ASP A 441 5.03 26.45 -16.55
CA ASP A 441 3.84 26.13 -15.74
C ASP A 441 4.27 25.75 -14.32
N HIS A 442 3.83 26.53 -13.33
CA HIS A 442 4.14 26.29 -11.93
C HIS A 442 2.85 26.17 -11.10
N ALA A 443 2.80 25.14 -10.25
CA ALA A 443 1.82 25.13 -9.19
C ALA A 443 2.09 26.28 -8.22
N SER A 444 1.04 26.87 -7.65
CA SER A 444 1.15 27.98 -6.71
C SER A 444 0.29 27.76 -5.48
N VAL A 445 0.66 28.39 -4.38
CA VAL A 445 -0.18 28.54 -3.19
C VAL A 445 -0.46 30.01 -2.97
N MET A 446 -1.73 30.33 -2.84
CA MET A 446 -2.21 31.71 -2.64
C MET A 446 -2.86 31.82 -1.26
N LEU A 447 -2.55 32.91 -0.60
CA LEU A 447 -3.21 33.35 0.61
C LEU A 447 -4.26 34.40 0.23
N LEU A 448 -5.50 34.17 0.59
CA LEU A 448 -6.62 35.09 0.34
C LEU A 448 -7.16 35.61 1.68
N ASP A 449 -7.63 36.85 1.68
CA ASP A 449 -8.35 37.46 2.81
C ASP A 449 -9.82 36.98 2.88
N GLN A 450 -10.57 37.54 3.86
CA GLN A 450 -12.00 37.28 4.04
C GLN A 450 -12.87 37.65 2.83
N ASN A 451 -12.41 38.57 1.98
CA ASN A 451 -13.08 38.96 0.74
C ASN A 451 -12.62 38.12 -0.45
N ARG A 452 -11.77 37.11 -0.20
CA ARG A 452 -11.15 36.23 -1.22
C ARG A 452 -10.26 37.01 -2.18
N THR A 453 -9.67 38.13 -1.71
CA THR A 453 -8.66 38.88 -2.43
C THR A 453 -7.28 38.32 -2.12
N GLN A 454 -6.46 38.13 -3.15
CA GLN A 454 -5.10 37.57 -2.99
C GLN A 454 -4.23 38.55 -2.20
N GLN A 455 -3.67 38.08 -1.08
CA GLN A 455 -2.76 38.81 -0.22
C GLN A 455 -1.30 38.47 -0.50
N HIS A 456 -1.02 37.19 -0.72
CA HIS A 456 0.31 36.65 -0.97
C HIS A 456 0.25 35.40 -1.81
N SER A 457 1.28 35.15 -2.64
CA SER A 457 1.40 33.89 -3.36
C SER A 457 2.87 33.47 -3.46
N ILE A 458 3.08 32.15 -3.54
CA ILE A 458 4.39 31.57 -3.85
C ILE A 458 4.22 30.53 -4.96
N PHE A 459 5.27 30.37 -5.76
CA PHE A 459 5.37 29.28 -6.73
C PHE A 459 6.09 28.08 -6.11
N LEU A 460 5.63 26.88 -6.45
CA LEU A 460 6.26 25.65 -6.00
C LEU A 460 7.38 25.25 -6.96
N PRO A 461 8.49 24.66 -6.45
CA PRO A 461 9.69 24.39 -7.25
C PRO A 461 9.52 23.38 -8.39
N ALA A 462 8.41 22.65 -8.46
CA ALA A 462 8.17 21.63 -9.48
C ALA A 462 6.78 21.79 -10.10
N ALA A 463 6.70 21.65 -11.42
CA ALA A 463 5.46 21.51 -12.14
C ALA A 463 4.81 20.17 -11.82
N SER A 464 3.93 20.11 -10.82
CA SER A 464 3.18 18.91 -10.49
C SER A 464 1.79 19.25 -9.95
N ILE A 465 0.85 18.37 -10.18
CA ILE A 465 -0.53 18.55 -9.73
C ILE A 465 -0.59 18.42 -8.21
N ILE A 466 -1.04 19.48 -7.53
CA ILE A 466 -1.32 19.41 -6.10
C ILE A 466 -2.57 18.55 -5.92
N SER A 467 -2.43 17.48 -5.16
CA SER A 467 -3.49 16.49 -4.90
C SER A 467 -4.11 16.62 -3.51
N GLY A 468 -3.48 17.39 -2.61
CA GLY A 468 -3.99 17.61 -1.26
C GLY A 468 -3.37 18.84 -0.61
N ILE A 469 -4.16 19.50 0.26
CA ILE A 469 -3.74 20.64 1.07
C ILE A 469 -4.39 20.57 2.44
N CYS A 470 -3.62 20.77 3.51
CA CYS A 470 -4.15 21.02 4.85
C CYS A 470 -3.22 21.91 5.68
N LEU A 471 -3.73 22.39 6.81
CA LEU A 471 -2.96 23.17 7.79
C LEU A 471 -2.52 22.30 8.96
N SER A 472 -1.36 22.63 9.54
CA SER A 472 -0.97 22.09 10.85
C SER A 472 -2.00 22.46 11.93
N PRO A 473 -2.10 21.72 13.05
CA PRO A 473 -3.06 22.02 14.11
C PRO A 473 -2.90 23.40 14.72
N ASP A 474 -1.69 23.94 14.77
CA ASP A 474 -1.38 25.30 15.23
C ASP A 474 -1.57 26.36 14.15
N GLN A 475 -1.95 25.94 12.94
CA GLN A 475 -2.27 26.78 11.79
C GLN A 475 -1.11 27.67 11.30
N THR A 476 0.13 27.29 11.62
CA THR A 476 1.33 28.02 11.21
C THR A 476 2.04 27.39 10.01
N GLN A 477 1.61 26.21 9.58
CA GLN A 477 2.23 25.45 8.51
C GLN A 477 1.18 24.86 7.58
N ILE A 478 1.43 24.95 6.28
CA ILE A 478 0.65 24.32 5.21
C ILE A 478 1.37 23.05 4.79
N TYR A 479 0.65 21.94 4.64
CA TYR A 479 1.12 20.71 4.02
C TYR A 479 0.49 20.53 2.65
N LEU A 480 1.30 20.16 1.66
CA LEU A 480 0.91 19.96 0.28
C LEU A 480 1.35 18.57 -0.19
N ALA A 481 0.40 17.81 -0.68
CA ALA A 481 0.67 16.59 -1.44
C ALA A 481 0.68 16.92 -2.93
N GLN A 482 1.64 16.36 -3.66
CA GLN A 482 1.78 16.52 -5.11
C GLN A 482 1.76 15.13 -5.76
N ARG A 483 0.86 14.89 -6.69
CA ARG A 483 0.51 13.56 -7.20
C ARG A 483 1.70 12.69 -7.60
N ASP A 484 2.66 13.27 -8.26
CA ASP A 484 3.80 12.55 -8.84
C ASP A 484 5.06 12.57 -7.96
N ASN A 485 4.97 13.20 -6.78
CA ASN A 485 6.10 13.30 -5.86
C ASN A 485 6.02 12.24 -4.75
N SER A 486 7.19 11.74 -4.36
CA SER A 486 7.35 10.84 -3.20
C SER A 486 7.56 11.59 -1.88
N PHE A 487 7.29 12.89 -1.84
CA PHE A 487 7.47 13.72 -0.64
C PHE A 487 6.31 14.69 -0.45
N ILE A 488 6.14 15.10 0.79
CA ILE A 488 5.23 16.18 1.18
C ILE A 488 6.02 17.51 1.21
N THR A 489 5.42 18.54 0.63
CA THR A 489 5.94 19.91 0.70
C THR A 489 5.29 20.65 1.88
N SER A 490 6.04 21.47 2.57
CA SER A 490 5.52 22.36 3.60
C SER A 490 5.83 23.82 3.30
N VAL A 491 4.92 24.70 3.74
CA VAL A 491 5.05 26.15 3.62
C VAL A 491 4.68 26.78 4.97
N LEU A 492 5.56 27.57 5.55
CA LEU A 492 5.26 28.28 6.80
C LEU A 492 4.45 29.54 6.52
N ILE A 493 3.45 29.79 7.35
CA ILE A 493 2.72 31.06 7.42
C ILE A 493 3.44 31.93 8.45
N LYS A 494 4.01 33.05 8.00
CA LYS A 494 4.75 34.00 8.83
C LYS A 494 3.97 35.30 8.94
N THR A 495 4.30 36.10 9.92
CA THR A 495 3.85 37.49 10.03
C THR A 495 5.00 38.38 9.57
N ARG A 496 4.74 39.27 8.64
CA ARG A 496 5.70 40.30 8.20
C ARG A 496 5.19 41.69 8.52
N PRO A 497 6.07 42.70 8.71
CA PRO A 497 5.64 44.07 8.78
C PRO A 497 4.90 44.46 7.50
N THR A 498 3.80 45.20 7.65
CA THR A 498 3.07 45.77 6.51
C THR A 498 3.93 46.85 5.85
N PRO A 499 4.13 46.82 4.52
CA PRO A 499 4.83 47.89 3.83
C PRO A 499 4.15 49.25 4.07
N PRO A 500 4.91 50.34 4.23
CA PRO A 500 4.35 51.67 4.55
C PRO A 500 3.32 52.21 3.54
N ASP A 501 3.39 51.77 2.29
CA ASP A 501 2.54 52.22 1.18
C ASP A 501 1.57 51.13 0.68
N ASP A 502 1.29 50.09 1.49
CA ASP A 502 0.35 49.06 1.09
C ASP A 502 -1.10 49.54 1.24
N PRO A 503 -1.84 49.74 0.13
CA PRO A 503 -3.22 50.24 0.16
C PRO A 503 -4.19 49.25 0.84
N PHE A 504 -3.79 47.96 1.06
CA PHE A 504 -4.60 46.94 1.73
C PHE A 504 -4.33 46.84 3.23
N ALA A 505 -3.34 47.56 3.75
CA ALA A 505 -2.99 47.58 5.18
C ALA A 505 -4.00 48.34 6.05
N ALA A 506 -4.92 49.08 5.44
CA ALA A 506 -5.93 49.87 6.15
C ALA A 506 -6.87 48.97 6.95
N GLY A 507 -6.60 48.85 8.25
CA GLY A 507 -7.41 48.04 9.20
C GLY A 507 -6.65 46.99 10.01
N GLN A 508 -5.37 46.74 9.76
CA GLN A 508 -4.54 45.86 10.60
C GLN A 508 -4.06 46.65 11.84
N LYS A 509 -4.42 46.12 13.02
CA LYS A 509 -4.16 46.82 14.30
C LYS A 509 -2.68 46.95 14.67
N ASP A 510 -1.81 46.12 14.12
CA ASP A 510 -0.40 46.02 14.54
C ASP A 510 0.61 46.28 13.41
N GLY A 511 0.17 46.76 12.25
CA GLY A 511 1.06 47.00 11.08
C GLY A 511 1.80 45.73 10.61
N THR A 512 1.17 44.56 10.77
CA THR A 512 1.69 43.27 10.32
C THR A 512 0.65 42.53 9.48
N GLU A 513 1.11 41.76 8.49
CA GLU A 513 0.26 40.95 7.61
C GLU A 513 0.78 39.53 7.50
N PRO A 514 -0.09 38.54 7.24
CA PRO A 514 0.35 37.17 6.99
C PRO A 514 1.07 37.05 5.65
N ALA A 515 2.11 36.24 5.61
CA ALA A 515 2.90 35.97 4.42
C ALA A 515 3.33 34.49 4.36
N LEU A 516 3.45 33.94 3.16
CA LEU A 516 3.96 32.60 2.93
C LEU A 516 5.48 32.62 2.85
N ALA A 517 6.13 31.70 3.54
CA ALA A 517 7.55 31.45 3.39
C ALA A 517 7.84 30.61 2.14
N GLU A 518 9.10 30.44 1.83
CA GLU A 518 9.55 29.54 0.77
C GLU A 518 9.15 28.09 1.08
N ALA A 519 8.76 27.34 0.03
CA ALA A 519 8.36 25.95 0.13
C ALA A 519 9.56 25.04 0.45
N GLN A 520 9.38 24.09 1.33
CA GLN A 520 10.41 23.13 1.75
C GLN A 520 9.88 21.70 1.74
N ARG A 521 10.76 20.71 1.57
CA ARG A 521 10.40 19.31 1.81
C ARG A 521 10.13 19.09 3.30
N PHE A 522 8.99 18.47 3.58
CA PHE A 522 8.61 18.10 4.95
C PHE A 522 8.99 16.66 5.27
N GLY A 523 8.67 15.71 4.40
CA GLY A 523 8.93 14.29 4.63
C GLY A 523 8.83 13.45 3.37
N GLU A 524 9.56 12.34 3.34
CA GLU A 524 9.53 11.34 2.27
C GLU A 524 8.48 10.27 2.57
N LEU A 525 7.72 9.89 1.54
CA LEU A 525 6.73 8.82 1.60
C LEU A 525 7.33 7.49 1.18
N GLU A 526 6.78 6.40 1.69
CA GLU A 526 7.19 5.05 1.31
C GLU A 526 6.66 4.68 -0.08
N GLY A 527 7.44 3.84 -0.78
CA GLY A 527 7.11 3.35 -2.12
C GLY A 527 7.71 4.21 -3.24
N SER A 528 8.00 3.56 -4.36
CA SER A 528 8.67 4.21 -5.51
C SER A 528 7.77 5.21 -6.25
N LYS A 529 6.45 5.01 -6.19
CA LYS A 529 5.43 5.88 -6.79
C LYS A 529 4.21 5.89 -5.86
N PRO A 530 4.21 6.71 -4.82
CA PRO A 530 3.14 6.68 -3.83
C PRO A 530 1.79 7.20 -4.35
N GLU A 531 1.72 7.87 -5.50
CA GLU A 531 0.50 8.41 -6.09
C GLU A 531 -0.36 9.13 -5.05
N THR A 532 0.11 10.26 -4.57
CA THR A 532 -0.49 10.98 -3.46
C THR A 532 -1.87 11.55 -3.82
N GLY A 533 -2.79 11.46 -2.86
CA GLY A 533 -4.12 12.08 -2.89
C GLY A 533 -4.27 13.17 -1.83
N GLY A 534 -5.46 13.29 -1.26
CA GLY A 534 -5.76 14.22 -0.17
C GLY A 534 -5.01 13.89 1.12
N LEU A 535 -5.04 14.85 2.06
CA LEU A 535 -4.37 14.73 3.34
C LEU A 535 -5.09 15.50 4.45
N CYS A 536 -4.94 15.05 5.69
CA CYS A 536 -5.49 15.70 6.88
C CYS A 536 -4.57 15.52 8.09
N VAL A 537 -4.84 16.25 9.18
CA VAL A 537 -4.05 16.19 10.41
C VAL A 537 -4.91 15.85 11.63
N ASP A 538 -4.28 15.28 12.65
CA ASP A 538 -4.90 15.11 13.97
C ASP A 538 -4.42 16.17 14.98
N THR A 539 -5.04 16.18 16.16
CA THR A 539 -4.71 17.11 17.27
C THR A 539 -3.28 16.99 17.78
N ASN A 540 -2.61 15.86 17.52
CA ASN A 540 -1.23 15.62 17.90
C ASN A 540 -0.23 16.04 16.81
N GLY A 541 -0.72 16.54 15.66
CA GLY A 541 0.09 16.96 14.54
C GLY A 541 0.59 15.80 13.65
N TRP A 542 -0.04 14.63 13.75
CA TRP A 542 0.22 13.55 12.81
C TRP A 542 -0.48 13.86 11.48
N LEU A 543 0.24 13.70 10.38
CA LEU A 543 -0.24 13.94 9.03
C LEU A 543 -0.62 12.62 8.36
N TYR A 544 -1.86 12.51 7.91
CA TYR A 544 -2.43 11.36 7.22
C TYR A 544 -2.50 11.66 5.73
N VAL A 545 -1.85 10.85 4.91
CA VAL A 545 -1.72 11.05 3.45
C VAL A 545 -2.30 9.86 2.72
N ALA A 546 -3.26 10.09 1.83
CA ALA A 546 -3.77 9.07 0.92
C ALA A 546 -2.71 8.73 -0.14
N THR A 547 -2.38 7.45 -0.30
CA THR A 547 -1.37 6.98 -1.25
C THR A 547 -1.74 5.63 -1.86
N SER A 548 -1.06 5.20 -2.91
CA SER A 548 -1.25 3.86 -3.49
C SER A 548 -0.97 2.70 -2.51
N LEU A 549 -0.22 2.95 -1.43
CA LEU A 549 0.03 1.96 -0.37
C LEU A 549 -1.03 1.95 0.74
N GLY A 550 -2.00 2.85 0.71
CA GLY A 550 -2.97 3.12 1.77
C GLY A 550 -2.76 4.48 2.40
N ILE A 551 -3.16 4.66 3.66
CA ILE A 551 -2.94 5.92 4.38
C ILE A 551 -1.58 5.88 5.09
N GLN A 552 -0.63 6.66 4.60
CA GLN A 552 0.67 6.85 5.25
C GLN A 552 0.56 7.91 6.33
N VAL A 553 1.07 7.61 7.52
CA VAL A 553 0.95 8.51 8.67
C VAL A 553 2.32 9.00 9.11
N CYS A 554 2.54 10.31 8.95
CA CYS A 554 3.79 10.98 9.30
C CYS A 554 3.67 11.69 10.65
N ASP A 555 4.73 11.66 11.43
CA ASP A 555 4.85 12.51 12.62
C ASP A 555 5.21 13.97 12.25
N GLN A 556 5.29 14.85 13.25
CA GLN A 556 5.59 16.27 13.05
C GLN A 556 7.01 16.53 12.47
N ALA A 557 7.88 15.52 12.41
CA ALA A 557 9.19 15.60 11.78
C ALA A 557 9.18 15.06 10.34
N GLY A 558 8.01 14.72 9.79
CA GLY A 558 7.88 14.21 8.43
C GLY A 558 8.27 12.75 8.24
N ARG A 559 8.43 11.97 9.32
CA ARG A 559 8.78 10.55 9.24
C ARG A 559 7.52 9.70 9.14
N VAL A 560 7.41 8.86 8.11
CA VAL A 560 6.34 7.84 8.03
C VAL A 560 6.57 6.80 9.12
N ASN A 561 5.72 6.81 10.13
CA ASN A 561 5.80 5.89 11.26
C ASN A 561 4.99 4.62 11.03
N PHE A 562 3.84 4.73 10.37
CA PHE A 562 2.99 3.59 10.05
C PHE A 562 2.11 3.85 8.84
N ILE A 563 1.54 2.77 8.30
CA ILE A 563 0.67 2.76 7.13
C ILE A 563 -0.58 1.97 7.47
N ILE A 564 -1.75 2.57 7.23
CA ILE A 564 -3.04 1.91 7.39
C ILE A 564 -3.44 1.37 6.01
N PRO A 565 -3.49 0.05 5.80
CA PRO A 565 -3.95 -0.51 4.53
C PRO A 565 -5.42 -0.17 4.30
N THR A 566 -5.78 0.05 3.05
CA THR A 566 -7.14 0.42 2.64
C THR A 566 -7.75 -0.65 1.72
N PRO A 567 -9.08 -0.79 1.66
CA PRO A 567 -9.73 -1.80 0.82
C PRO A 567 -9.47 -1.63 -0.69
N LYS A 568 -9.33 -0.37 -1.13
CA LYS A 568 -8.96 0.04 -2.49
C LYS A 568 -8.03 1.25 -2.38
N GLN A 569 -7.40 1.66 -3.47
CA GLN A 569 -6.56 2.87 -3.49
C GLN A 569 -7.39 4.09 -3.06
N PRO A 570 -6.96 4.82 -2.01
CA PRO A 570 -7.64 6.03 -1.57
C PRO A 570 -7.20 7.24 -2.41
N TYR A 571 -8.14 8.12 -2.71
CA TYR A 571 -7.90 9.40 -3.39
C TYR A 571 -7.96 10.58 -2.44
N ASP A 572 -8.69 10.44 -1.34
CA ASP A 572 -8.80 11.49 -0.33
C ASP A 572 -8.99 10.89 1.06
N VAL A 573 -8.69 11.68 2.10
CA VAL A 573 -8.80 11.29 3.51
C VAL A 573 -9.18 12.48 4.37
N CYS A 574 -10.13 12.32 5.29
CA CYS A 574 -10.46 13.31 6.31
C CYS A 574 -10.91 12.65 7.62
N PHE A 575 -10.84 13.40 8.71
CA PHE A 575 -11.49 13.03 9.97
C PHE A 575 -12.93 13.55 9.98
N GLY A 576 -13.84 12.78 10.57
CA GLY A 576 -15.23 13.14 10.74
C GLY A 576 -15.89 12.32 11.86
N GLY A 577 -17.23 12.26 11.84
CA GLY A 577 -17.99 11.59 12.87
C GLY A 577 -17.99 12.34 14.20
N LYS A 578 -18.59 11.71 15.22
CA LYS A 578 -18.66 12.32 16.55
C LYS A 578 -17.26 12.59 17.10
N ASP A 579 -17.02 13.82 17.55
CA ASP A 579 -15.73 14.26 18.11
C ASP A 579 -14.55 14.15 17.14
N LEU A 580 -14.78 14.05 15.81
CA LEU A 580 -13.77 13.87 14.76
C LEU A 580 -12.87 12.65 15.02
N SER A 581 -13.45 11.57 15.54
CA SER A 581 -12.74 10.33 15.90
C SER A 581 -12.98 9.16 14.93
N GLU A 582 -13.49 9.43 13.75
CA GLU A 582 -13.58 8.49 12.64
C GLU A 582 -12.75 9.00 11.46
N LEU A 583 -11.98 8.12 10.84
CA LEU A 583 -11.25 8.41 9.61
C LEU A 583 -12.09 7.97 8.42
N PHE A 584 -12.28 8.87 7.46
CA PHE A 584 -13.01 8.62 6.20
C PHE A 584 -12.03 8.63 5.03
N ILE A 585 -12.24 7.73 4.07
CA ILE A 585 -11.45 7.67 2.83
C ILE A 585 -12.36 7.53 1.61
N ALA A 586 -11.99 8.21 0.53
CA ALA A 586 -12.61 8.04 -0.78
C ALA A 586 -11.80 7.06 -1.62
N CYS A 587 -12.38 5.93 -2.00
CA CYS A 587 -11.75 4.87 -2.78
C CYS A 587 -12.55 4.60 -4.06
N GLY A 588 -12.39 5.44 -5.06
CA GLY A 588 -13.13 5.32 -6.33
C GLY A 588 -14.63 5.54 -6.15
N ASP A 589 -15.42 4.49 -6.27
CA ASP A 589 -16.88 4.51 -6.16
C ASP A 589 -17.41 4.39 -4.72
N THR A 590 -16.55 4.20 -3.74
CA THR A 590 -16.94 3.85 -2.37
C THR A 590 -16.24 4.75 -1.35
N ILE A 591 -17.00 5.28 -0.40
CA ILE A 591 -16.46 5.89 0.81
C ILE A 591 -16.39 4.82 1.90
N TYR A 592 -15.26 4.75 2.58
CA TYR A 592 -15.10 3.90 3.76
C TYR A 592 -14.87 4.78 4.99
N LYS A 593 -15.29 4.27 6.16
CA LYS A 593 -14.99 4.88 7.44
C LYS A 593 -14.39 3.86 8.41
N ARG A 594 -13.57 4.35 9.34
CA ARG A 594 -12.89 3.57 10.37
C ARG A 594 -12.86 4.35 11.69
N PRO A 595 -13.33 3.79 12.82
CA PRO A 595 -13.16 4.44 14.10
C PRO A 595 -11.67 4.52 14.48
N THR A 596 -11.26 5.61 15.14
CA THR A 596 -9.87 5.82 15.56
C THR A 596 -9.78 6.34 17.00
N LYS A 597 -8.60 6.18 17.61
CA LYS A 597 -8.23 6.86 18.86
C LYS A 597 -7.79 8.31 18.62
N ALA A 598 -7.28 8.58 17.42
CA ALA A 598 -6.89 9.92 17.01
C ALA A 598 -8.12 10.80 16.82
N LYS A 599 -7.95 12.11 17.05
CA LYS A 599 -8.97 13.13 16.82
C LYS A 599 -8.50 14.10 15.76
N GLY A 600 -9.32 14.32 14.76
CA GLY A 600 -9.02 15.27 13.69
C GLY A 600 -9.07 16.73 14.14
N VAL A 601 -8.51 17.59 13.30
CA VAL A 601 -8.59 19.03 13.43
C VAL A 601 -9.28 19.60 12.19
N VAL A 602 -10.24 20.47 12.41
CA VAL A 602 -10.85 21.30 11.37
C VAL A 602 -10.34 22.72 11.55
N SER A 603 -9.26 23.05 10.85
CA SER A 603 -8.67 24.38 10.87
C SER A 603 -9.67 25.44 10.40
N GLY A 604 -9.62 26.64 10.97
CA GLY A 604 -10.59 27.70 10.68
C GLY A 604 -11.88 27.63 11.51
N GLN A 605 -12.31 26.48 12.01
CA GLN A 605 -13.47 26.31 12.88
C GLN A 605 -13.09 26.04 14.34
N GLN A 606 -11.85 25.64 14.58
CA GLN A 606 -11.29 25.38 15.90
C GLN A 606 -10.12 26.33 16.17
N PRO A 607 -9.89 26.74 17.43
CA PRO A 607 -8.72 27.51 17.78
C PRO A 607 -7.44 26.71 17.48
N PRO A 608 -6.31 27.39 17.21
CA PRO A 608 -5.04 26.72 16.98
C PRO A 608 -4.64 25.82 18.16
N ILE A 609 -4.19 24.61 17.86
CA ILE A 609 -3.73 23.61 18.85
C ILE A 609 -2.23 23.45 18.67
N LYS A 610 -1.46 23.69 19.74
CA LYS A 610 -0.02 23.42 19.74
C LYS A 610 0.22 21.96 20.13
N PRO A 611 0.61 21.08 19.21
CA PRO A 611 0.90 19.68 19.55
C PRO A 611 2.16 19.58 20.40
N ALA A 612 2.27 18.48 21.14
CA ALA A 612 3.51 18.14 21.80
C ALA A 612 4.61 17.82 20.76
N PRO A 613 5.88 18.13 21.02
CA PRO A 613 6.95 17.79 20.10
C PRO A 613 7.05 16.28 19.87
N PRO A 614 7.51 15.83 18.66
CA PRO A 614 7.62 14.43 18.35
C PRO A 614 8.58 13.72 19.31
N LYS A 615 8.21 12.52 19.72
CA LYS A 615 9.10 11.61 20.47
C LYS A 615 9.94 10.82 19.46
N LEU A 616 11.24 10.66 19.75
CA LEU A 616 12.14 9.80 18.99
C LEU A 616 11.83 8.32 19.21
#